data_35606b8f325c1cd2214bbff846a020da
#
_entry.id   35606b8f325c1cd2214bbff846a020da
#
_cell.length_a   1.000
_cell.length_b   1.000
_cell.length_c   1.000
_cell.angle_alpha   90.00
_cell.angle_beta   90.00
_cell.angle_gamma   90.00
#
_symmetry.space_group_name_H-M   'P 1'
#
loop_
_entity.id
_entity.type
_entity.pdbx_description
1 polymer ?
#
loop_
_entity_poly.entity_id
_entity_poly.type
_entity_poly.pdbx_seq_one_letter_code
_entity_poly.pdbx_strand_id
1 'polypeptide(L)'
;CSSDLEIRLNAFDMNCVGHQSPGLWAHPRDRSWQYKDLEYWVDLARLLERGKFDGLFIADVLGIYDVLNGSGDAAIRQATQVPVNDPLALITPMALVTEHLGFGLTASLSFEHPYPFARRLSTLDHLTKGRVGWNIVTSYLESGARNIGQQTQTDHDTRYDYADEYLQVIYKLLEGSWEDGAVLRDRERKIFSDPRKIHPINHQGQFFSVPGIHLCEPSPQRT
;
A
#
# COMPACT_ATOMS: atom_id res chain seq x y z
N CYS A 1 28.96 -16.50 -18.70
CA CYS A 1 28.47 -15.34 -17.94
C CYS A 1 27.23 -14.83 -18.67
N SER A 2 26.07 -14.95 -18.06
CA SER A 2 24.83 -14.46 -18.64
C SER A 2 24.88 -12.92 -18.66
N SER A 3 24.95 -12.33 -19.86
CA SER A 3 24.91 -10.88 -20.08
C SER A 3 23.49 -10.32 -19.93
N ASP A 4 22.51 -11.15 -19.55
CA ASP A 4 21.09 -10.83 -19.60
C ASP A 4 20.48 -10.57 -18.22
N LEU A 5 21.31 -10.48 -17.16
CA LEU A 5 20.85 -10.14 -15.83
C LEU A 5 20.78 -8.61 -15.65
N GLU A 6 19.56 -8.10 -15.55
CA GLU A 6 19.33 -6.71 -15.18
C GLU A 6 19.33 -6.55 -13.66
N ILE A 7 20.00 -5.51 -13.18
CA ILE A 7 19.94 -5.12 -11.77
C ILE A 7 18.78 -4.16 -11.59
N ARG A 8 17.80 -4.52 -10.76
CA ARG A 8 16.69 -3.65 -10.38
C ARG A 8 17.03 -2.88 -9.11
N LEU A 9 16.89 -1.56 -9.17
CA LEU A 9 17.19 -0.68 -8.05
C LEU A 9 15.91 -0.05 -7.50
N ASN A 10 15.63 -0.32 -6.23
CA ASN A 10 14.54 0.32 -5.52
C ASN A 10 15.11 1.22 -4.42
N ALA A 11 14.64 2.46 -4.38
CA ALA A 11 14.84 3.30 -3.21
C ALA A 11 13.91 2.85 -2.09
N PHE A 12 14.31 3.11 -0.86
CA PHE A 12 13.52 2.81 0.33
C PHE A 12 13.33 4.09 1.15
N ASP A 13 12.11 4.36 1.55
CA ASP A 13 11.78 5.46 2.45
C ASP A 13 10.58 5.08 3.34
N MET A 14 10.20 5.97 4.22
CA MET A 14 9.00 5.88 5.05
C MET A 14 8.42 7.27 5.24
N ASN A 15 7.09 7.40 5.26
CA ASN A 15 6.44 8.71 5.41
C ASN A 15 6.55 9.25 6.84
N CYS A 16 7.79 9.40 7.30
CA CYS A 16 8.16 9.86 8.64
C CYS A 16 9.52 10.59 8.62
N VAL A 17 9.95 11.10 9.78
CA VAL A 17 11.25 11.76 9.92
C VAL A 17 12.41 10.78 9.86
N GLY A 18 12.28 9.63 10.53
CA GLY A 18 13.37 8.63 10.57
C GLY A 18 12.81 7.21 10.70
N HIS A 19 13.24 6.33 9.80
CA HIS A 19 12.87 4.92 9.86
C HIS A 19 13.67 4.16 10.92
N GLN A 20 14.95 3.88 10.66
CA GLN A 20 15.82 3.10 11.56
C GLN A 20 17.11 3.85 11.95
N SER A 21 17.16 5.13 11.70
CA SER A 21 18.34 5.97 11.98
C SER A 21 17.94 7.11 12.92
N PRO A 22 17.68 6.81 14.20
CA PRO A 22 17.27 7.81 15.17
C PRO A 22 18.31 8.92 15.28
N GLY A 23 17.84 10.16 15.31
CA GLY A 23 18.69 11.33 15.47
C GLY A 23 19.38 11.85 14.22
N LEU A 24 19.35 11.17 13.08
CA LEU A 24 19.94 11.69 11.83
C LEU A 24 19.29 12.99 11.35
N TRP A 25 18.03 13.22 11.66
CA TRP A 25 17.31 14.46 11.34
C TRP A 25 17.99 15.72 11.90
N ALA A 26 18.82 15.57 12.93
CA ALA A 26 19.60 16.68 13.51
C ALA A 26 20.81 17.11 12.64
N HIS A 27 21.16 16.36 11.60
CA HIS A 27 22.25 16.74 10.70
C HIS A 27 21.88 18.00 9.90
N PRO A 28 22.75 19.00 9.76
CA PRO A 28 22.42 20.30 9.13
C PRO A 28 21.91 20.21 7.68
N ARG A 29 22.23 19.13 6.96
CA ARG A 29 21.78 18.91 5.58
C ARG A 29 20.57 17.98 5.46
N ASP A 30 20.09 17.47 6.59
CA ASP A 30 18.90 16.59 6.58
C ASP A 30 17.64 17.39 6.26
N ARG A 31 16.78 16.81 5.46
CA ARG A 31 15.48 17.35 5.06
C ARG A 31 14.32 16.42 5.39
N SER A 32 14.56 15.31 6.07
CA SER A 32 13.53 14.30 6.38
C SER A 32 12.37 14.87 7.21
N TRP A 33 12.59 15.94 7.97
CA TRP A 33 11.53 16.65 8.69
C TRP A 33 10.47 17.30 7.77
N GLN A 34 10.75 17.39 6.44
CA GLN A 34 9.79 17.81 5.41
C GLN A 34 8.90 16.67 4.92
N TYR A 35 8.96 15.49 5.51
CA TYR A 35 8.15 14.32 5.14
C TYR A 35 6.64 14.62 4.99
N LYS A 36 6.14 15.66 5.62
CA LYS A 36 4.75 16.13 5.54
C LYS A 36 4.48 17.11 4.39
N ASP A 37 5.53 17.54 3.68
CA ASP A 37 5.45 18.52 2.61
C ASP A 37 5.43 17.78 1.25
N LEU A 38 4.44 18.08 0.42
CA LEU A 38 4.25 17.36 -0.84
C LEU A 38 5.42 17.52 -1.81
N GLU A 39 6.02 18.70 -1.82
CA GLU A 39 7.17 19.04 -2.65
C GLU A 39 8.37 18.12 -2.37
N TYR A 40 8.58 17.73 -1.12
CA TYR A 40 9.65 16.79 -0.74
C TYR A 40 9.52 15.47 -1.50
N TRP A 41 8.32 14.90 -1.54
CA TRP A 41 8.04 13.62 -2.20
C TRP A 41 8.06 13.71 -3.72
N VAL A 42 7.50 14.79 -4.27
CA VAL A 42 7.52 15.06 -5.71
C VAL A 42 8.95 15.25 -6.23
N ASP A 43 9.79 15.97 -5.49
CA ASP A 43 11.21 16.16 -5.82
C ASP A 43 11.99 14.84 -5.73
N LEU A 44 11.72 14.03 -4.70
CA LEU A 44 12.31 12.70 -4.55
C LEU A 44 11.92 11.80 -5.73
N ALA A 45 10.65 11.73 -6.10
CA ALA A 45 10.19 10.92 -7.22
C ALA A 45 10.86 11.33 -8.53
N ARG A 46 10.95 12.62 -8.83
CA ARG A 46 11.68 13.14 -9.99
C ARG A 46 13.17 12.80 -9.96
N LEU A 47 13.79 12.87 -8.80
CA LEU A 47 15.20 12.52 -8.62
C LEU A 47 15.44 11.04 -8.92
N LEU A 48 14.62 10.17 -8.36
CA LEU A 48 14.73 8.72 -8.56
C LEU A 48 14.49 8.34 -10.02
N GLU A 49 13.51 8.93 -10.69
CA GLU A 49 13.26 8.69 -12.11
C GLU A 49 14.46 9.13 -12.98
N ARG A 50 15.04 10.32 -12.73
CA ARG A 50 16.27 10.75 -13.40
C ARG A 50 17.44 9.81 -13.10
N GLY A 51 17.52 9.29 -11.88
CA GLY A 51 18.52 8.31 -11.45
C GLY A 51 18.32 6.90 -12.01
N LYS A 52 17.26 6.65 -12.78
CA LYS A 52 16.92 5.34 -13.35
C LYS A 52 16.64 4.27 -12.30
N PHE A 53 16.08 4.65 -11.17
CA PHE A 53 15.53 3.70 -10.22
C PHE A 53 14.27 3.06 -10.79
N ASP A 54 14.11 1.75 -10.57
CA ASP A 54 12.92 1.00 -10.98
C ASP A 54 11.72 1.32 -10.09
N GLY A 55 11.94 1.58 -8.80
CA GLY A 55 10.87 1.87 -7.87
C GLY A 55 11.29 2.63 -6.62
N LEU A 56 10.29 3.13 -5.93
CA LEU A 56 10.36 3.62 -4.56
C LEU A 56 9.49 2.73 -3.68
N PHE A 57 10.10 2.05 -2.73
CA PHE A 57 9.40 1.29 -1.70
C PHE A 57 9.18 2.16 -0.47
N ILE A 58 7.93 2.29 -0.04
CA ILE A 58 7.55 3.09 1.12
C ILE A 58 7.04 2.17 2.22
N ALA A 59 7.82 2.06 3.29
CA ALA A 59 7.43 1.30 4.47
C ALA A 59 6.36 2.04 5.26
N ASP A 60 5.58 1.27 6.02
CA ASP A 60 4.60 1.79 6.96
C ASP A 60 4.48 0.92 8.20
N VAL A 61 4.12 1.54 9.31
CA VAL A 61 3.83 0.87 10.57
C VAL A 61 2.74 1.64 11.31
N LEU A 62 1.70 0.93 11.73
CA LEU A 62 0.59 1.52 12.47
C LEU A 62 0.74 1.25 13.96
N GLY A 63 1.69 1.90 14.59
CA GLY A 63 1.99 1.76 16.01
C GLY A 63 3.26 2.47 16.40
N ILE A 64 3.52 2.58 17.69
CA ILE A 64 4.74 3.17 18.24
C ILE A 64 5.62 2.09 18.86
N TYR A 65 6.94 2.24 18.74
CA TYR A 65 7.89 1.40 19.46
C TYR A 65 7.93 1.82 20.93
N ASP A 66 7.42 0.95 21.79
CA ASP A 66 7.30 1.16 23.23
C ASP A 66 8.10 0.13 24.06
N VAL A 67 9.03 -0.59 23.43
CA VAL A 67 9.80 -1.65 24.08
C VAL A 67 10.88 -1.14 25.04
N LEU A 68 11.45 0.03 24.77
CA LEU A 68 12.46 0.60 25.67
C LEU A 68 11.79 1.13 26.94
N ASN A 69 12.05 0.49 28.07
CA ASN A 69 11.45 0.81 29.38
C ASN A 69 9.92 0.81 29.39
N GLY A 70 9.26 0.10 28.46
CA GLY A 70 7.81 0.07 28.36
C GLY A 70 7.17 1.42 27.98
N SER A 71 7.91 2.30 27.30
CA SER A 71 7.47 3.65 26.94
C SER A 71 7.84 3.99 25.49
N GLY A 72 6.97 4.75 24.82
CA GLY A 72 7.24 5.35 23.50
C GLY A 72 8.12 6.61 23.53
N ASP A 73 8.54 7.07 24.70
CA ASP A 73 9.25 8.36 24.86
C ASP A 73 10.54 8.43 24.04
N ALA A 74 11.29 7.34 23.95
CA ALA A 74 12.51 7.29 23.17
C ALA A 74 12.23 7.43 21.67
N ALA A 75 11.21 6.74 21.17
CA ALA A 75 10.78 6.83 19.78
C ALA A 75 10.32 8.25 19.43
N ILE A 76 9.47 8.84 20.27
CA ILE A 76 8.99 10.23 20.09
C ILE A 76 10.15 11.22 20.12
N ARG A 77 11.05 11.11 21.08
CA ARG A 77 12.18 12.03 21.23
C ARG A 77 13.14 12.00 20.05
N GLN A 78 13.35 10.83 19.48
CA GLN A 78 14.30 10.61 18.38
C GLN A 78 13.63 10.58 17.00
N ALA A 79 12.33 10.81 16.93
CA ALA A 79 11.53 10.74 15.71
C ALA A 79 11.69 9.39 14.98
N THR A 80 11.73 8.28 15.72
CA THR A 80 11.87 6.93 15.17
C THR A 80 10.49 6.40 14.80
N GLN A 81 10.16 6.43 13.51
CA GLN A 81 8.86 6.02 12.95
C GLN A 81 7.64 6.70 13.63
N VAL A 82 7.85 7.83 14.27
CA VAL A 82 6.81 8.69 14.84
C VAL A 82 7.37 10.11 14.97
N PRO A 83 6.65 11.13 14.41
CA PRO A 83 5.38 11.05 13.69
C PRO A 83 5.47 10.33 12.34
N VAL A 84 4.39 9.69 11.90
CA VAL A 84 4.29 8.98 10.63
C VAL A 84 2.96 9.29 9.96
N ASN A 85 2.98 9.45 8.64
CA ASN A 85 1.80 9.70 7.81
C ASN A 85 1.51 8.50 6.90
N ASP A 86 0.25 8.40 6.43
CA ASP A 86 -0.19 7.35 5.50
C ASP A 86 0.55 7.46 4.15
N PRO A 87 1.26 6.42 3.71
CA PRO A 87 2.00 6.43 2.46
C PRO A 87 1.12 6.41 1.20
N LEU A 88 -0.11 5.89 1.29
CA LEU A 88 -1.01 5.78 0.14
C LEU A 88 -1.32 7.13 -0.48
N ALA A 89 -1.44 8.18 0.35
CA ALA A 89 -1.72 9.53 -0.09
C ALA A 89 -0.62 10.13 -0.99
N LEU A 90 0.61 9.64 -0.87
CA LEU A 90 1.77 10.13 -1.61
C LEU A 90 1.89 9.58 -3.03
N ILE A 91 1.31 8.41 -3.30
CA ILE A 91 1.52 7.69 -4.56
C ILE A 91 1.04 8.50 -5.77
N THR A 92 -0.18 9.00 -5.70
CA THR A 92 -0.80 9.73 -6.82
C THR A 92 -0.02 10.97 -7.27
N PRO A 93 0.39 11.89 -6.38
CA PRO A 93 1.16 13.06 -6.80
C PRO A 93 2.56 12.71 -7.31
N MET A 94 3.21 11.68 -6.76
CA MET A 94 4.49 11.20 -7.29
C MET A 94 4.33 10.56 -8.67
N ALA A 95 3.26 9.78 -8.88
CA ALA A 95 2.95 9.17 -10.16
C ALA A 95 2.62 10.21 -11.26
N LEU A 96 2.05 11.35 -10.88
CA LEU A 96 1.73 12.44 -11.81
C LEU A 96 2.98 13.06 -12.44
N VAL A 97 4.10 13.06 -11.73
CA VAL A 97 5.36 13.72 -12.17
C VAL A 97 6.42 12.74 -12.68
N THR A 98 6.06 11.45 -12.82
CA THR A 98 6.94 10.37 -13.30
C THR A 98 6.23 9.54 -14.37
N GLU A 99 6.99 8.87 -15.23
CA GLU A 99 6.48 8.01 -16.29
C GLU A 99 6.78 6.53 -16.06
N HIS A 100 7.91 6.22 -15.42
CA HIS A 100 8.44 4.84 -15.31
C HIS A 100 8.60 4.35 -13.87
N LEU A 101 8.82 5.26 -12.92
CA LEU A 101 9.04 4.90 -11.52
C LEU A 101 7.85 4.12 -10.95
N GLY A 102 8.13 2.92 -10.44
CA GLY A 102 7.16 2.11 -9.70
C GLY A 102 7.05 2.53 -8.23
N PHE A 103 5.95 2.18 -7.60
CA PHE A 103 5.67 2.53 -6.20
C PHE A 103 5.26 1.29 -5.42
N GLY A 104 6.16 0.79 -4.56
CA GLY A 104 5.84 -0.25 -3.59
C GLY A 104 5.34 0.39 -2.29
N LEU A 105 4.12 0.11 -1.89
CA LEU A 105 3.56 0.64 -0.66
C LEU A 105 3.30 -0.47 0.35
N THR A 106 3.55 -0.18 1.62
CA THR A 106 3.18 -1.06 2.71
C THR A 106 1.76 -0.74 3.17
N ALA A 107 0.91 -1.75 3.22
CA ALA A 107 -0.40 -1.66 3.86
C ALA A 107 -0.68 -2.96 4.63
N SER A 108 -0.97 -2.83 5.92
CA SER A 108 -1.26 -3.99 6.76
C SER A 108 -2.68 -4.48 6.52
N LEU A 109 -2.80 -5.76 6.20
CA LEU A 109 -4.09 -6.41 6.07
C LEU A 109 -4.81 -6.60 7.42
N SER A 110 -4.10 -6.50 8.56
CA SER A 110 -4.67 -6.67 9.89
C SER A 110 -5.57 -5.52 10.34
N PHE A 111 -5.48 -4.35 9.69
CA PHE A 111 -6.13 -3.11 10.17
C PHE A 111 -7.23 -2.61 9.24
N GLU A 112 -7.44 -3.24 8.09
CA GLU A 112 -8.45 -2.85 7.13
C GLU A 112 -9.13 -4.08 6.51
N HIS A 113 -10.43 -3.94 6.22
CA HIS A 113 -11.19 -5.00 5.56
C HIS A 113 -10.81 -5.11 4.07
N PRO A 114 -10.70 -6.32 3.47
CA PRO A 114 -10.24 -6.51 2.09
C PRO A 114 -11.09 -5.80 1.05
N TYR A 115 -12.39 -5.68 1.25
CA TYR A 115 -13.30 -5.05 0.28
C TYR A 115 -12.99 -3.56 0.02
N PRO A 116 -12.93 -2.66 1.02
CA PRO A 116 -12.54 -1.27 0.79
C PRO A 116 -11.08 -1.15 0.34
N PHE A 117 -10.19 -2.01 0.82
CA PHE A 117 -8.79 -2.00 0.40
C PHE A 117 -8.63 -2.35 -1.08
N ALA A 118 -9.31 -3.39 -1.59
CA ALA A 118 -9.29 -3.74 -3.01
C ALA A 118 -9.68 -2.54 -3.90
N ARG A 119 -10.74 -1.80 -3.52
CA ARG A 119 -11.16 -0.59 -4.25
C ARG A 119 -10.06 0.47 -4.24
N ARG A 120 -9.40 0.68 -3.11
CA ARG A 120 -8.33 1.67 -2.99
C ARG A 120 -7.10 1.30 -3.81
N LEU A 121 -6.71 0.03 -3.76
CA LEU A 121 -5.59 -0.51 -4.55
C LEU A 121 -5.86 -0.38 -6.05
N SER A 122 -7.04 -0.79 -6.54
CA SER A 122 -7.43 -0.61 -7.94
C SER A 122 -7.46 0.86 -8.36
N THR A 123 -7.89 1.76 -7.47
CA THR A 123 -7.86 3.20 -7.75
C THR A 123 -6.44 3.69 -7.97
N LEU A 124 -5.50 3.29 -7.11
CA LEU A 124 -4.09 3.64 -7.26
C LEU A 124 -3.50 3.03 -8.53
N ASP A 125 -3.86 1.77 -8.85
CA ASP A 125 -3.39 1.10 -10.05
C ASP A 125 -3.85 1.81 -11.33
N HIS A 126 -5.11 2.25 -11.40
CA HIS A 126 -5.60 3.09 -12.49
C HIS A 126 -4.83 4.42 -12.60
N LEU A 127 -4.69 5.14 -11.49
CA LEU A 127 -4.06 6.46 -11.46
C LEU A 127 -2.56 6.41 -11.75
N THR A 128 -1.89 5.33 -11.39
CA THR A 128 -0.47 5.10 -11.66
C THR A 128 -0.21 4.43 -13.00
N LYS A 129 -1.26 4.00 -13.72
CA LYS A 129 -1.16 3.24 -14.98
C LYS A 129 -0.36 1.93 -14.81
N GLY A 130 -0.66 1.19 -13.75
CA GLY A 130 -0.01 -0.10 -13.50
C GLY A 130 1.36 0.00 -12.82
N ARG A 131 1.64 1.05 -12.06
CA ARG A 131 2.95 1.25 -11.42
C ARG A 131 2.91 1.16 -9.89
N VAL A 132 1.86 0.57 -9.32
CA VAL A 132 1.75 0.36 -7.88
C VAL A 132 1.97 -1.10 -7.53
N GLY A 133 2.69 -1.37 -6.45
CA GLY A 133 2.85 -2.68 -5.85
C GLY A 133 2.51 -2.65 -4.36
N TRP A 134 1.94 -3.71 -3.85
CA TRP A 134 1.57 -3.83 -2.44
C TRP A 134 2.54 -4.74 -1.70
N ASN A 135 3.20 -4.17 -0.68
CA ASN A 135 3.93 -4.93 0.32
C ASN A 135 2.96 -5.41 1.39
N ILE A 136 2.68 -6.70 1.37
CA ILE A 136 1.70 -7.37 2.23
C ILE A 136 2.35 -7.66 3.58
N VAL A 137 1.77 -7.11 4.66
CA VAL A 137 2.24 -7.33 6.02
C VAL A 137 1.09 -7.65 6.97
N THR A 138 1.35 -8.51 7.95
CA THR A 138 0.38 -8.90 8.98
C THR A 138 0.53 -8.07 10.26
N SER A 139 1.41 -7.08 10.26
CA SER A 139 1.78 -6.28 11.44
C SER A 139 2.40 -7.10 12.58
N TYR A 140 3.07 -6.42 13.52
CA TYR A 140 3.72 -7.08 14.65
C TYR A 140 3.70 -6.24 15.94
N LEU A 141 3.38 -4.95 15.86
CA LEU A 141 3.38 -4.06 17.02
C LEU A 141 2.08 -4.22 17.82
N GLU A 142 2.24 -4.54 19.11
CA GLU A 142 1.12 -4.59 20.03
C GLU A 142 0.42 -3.23 20.21
N SER A 143 1.19 -2.12 20.16
CA SER A 143 0.63 -0.78 20.21
C SER A 143 -0.35 -0.51 19.06
N GLY A 144 -0.08 -1.01 17.87
CA GLY A 144 -1.00 -0.95 16.73
C GLY A 144 -2.28 -1.74 16.97
N ALA A 145 -2.16 -2.97 17.45
CA ALA A 145 -3.31 -3.82 17.80
C ALA A 145 -4.20 -3.19 18.87
N ARG A 146 -3.59 -2.65 19.94
CA ARG A 146 -4.33 -1.94 21.00
C ARG A 146 -5.09 -0.71 20.46
N ASN A 147 -4.51 0.03 19.53
CA ASN A 147 -5.14 1.23 18.97
C ASN A 147 -6.38 0.95 18.10
N ILE A 148 -6.55 -0.29 17.63
CA ILE A 148 -7.76 -0.73 16.93
C ILE A 148 -8.71 -1.53 17.83
N GLY A 149 -8.48 -1.52 19.14
CA GLY A 149 -9.37 -2.15 20.15
C GLY A 149 -9.07 -3.60 20.49
N GLN A 150 -7.99 -4.18 19.99
CA GLN A 150 -7.54 -5.51 20.40
C GLN A 150 -6.79 -5.43 21.73
N GLN A 151 -6.94 -6.41 22.60
CA GLN A 151 -6.23 -6.44 23.90
C GLN A 151 -4.75 -6.77 23.70
N THR A 152 -4.45 -7.71 22.80
CA THR A 152 -3.12 -8.15 22.41
C THR A 152 -3.08 -8.37 20.92
N GLN A 153 -1.87 -8.42 20.37
CA GLN A 153 -1.69 -8.84 18.98
C GLN A 153 -2.18 -10.30 18.82
N THR A 154 -2.93 -10.56 17.76
CA THR A 154 -3.33 -11.92 17.37
C THR A 154 -2.09 -12.80 17.23
N ASP A 155 -2.18 -14.07 17.61
CA ASP A 155 -1.08 -15.01 17.49
C ASP A 155 -0.59 -15.14 16.04
N HIS A 156 0.67 -15.55 15.88
CA HIS A 156 1.35 -15.58 14.60
C HIS A 156 0.61 -16.39 13.55
N ASP A 157 0.21 -17.62 13.87
CA ASP A 157 -0.36 -18.54 12.87
C ASP A 157 -1.76 -18.10 12.46
N THR A 158 -2.59 -17.68 13.40
CA THR A 158 -3.92 -17.10 13.12
C THR A 158 -3.82 -15.87 12.21
N ARG A 159 -2.77 -15.03 12.35
CA ARG A 159 -2.57 -13.88 11.45
C ARG A 159 -2.27 -14.30 10.02
N TYR A 160 -1.58 -15.43 9.82
CA TYR A 160 -1.31 -15.95 8.49
C TYR A 160 -2.54 -16.62 7.87
N ASP A 161 -3.33 -17.36 8.66
CA ASP A 161 -4.63 -17.90 8.19
C ASP A 161 -5.58 -16.76 7.78
N TYR A 162 -5.62 -15.69 8.56
CA TYR A 162 -6.37 -14.47 8.21
C TYR A 162 -5.83 -13.82 6.93
N ALA A 163 -4.51 -13.76 6.75
CA ALA A 163 -3.88 -13.21 5.56
C ALA A 163 -4.20 -14.03 4.31
N ASP A 164 -4.19 -15.35 4.40
CA ASP A 164 -4.52 -16.24 3.28
C ASP A 164 -5.95 -16.02 2.83
N GLU A 165 -6.91 -15.95 3.74
CA GLU A 165 -8.30 -15.67 3.38
C GLU A 165 -8.48 -14.23 2.86
N TYR A 166 -7.77 -13.25 3.44
CA TYR A 166 -7.76 -11.88 2.94
C TYR A 166 -7.33 -11.82 1.47
N LEU A 167 -6.25 -12.49 1.11
CA LEU A 167 -5.74 -12.55 -0.27
C LEU A 167 -6.70 -13.26 -1.21
N GLN A 168 -7.38 -14.32 -0.76
CA GLN A 168 -8.42 -14.96 -1.56
C GLN A 168 -9.55 -13.98 -1.92
N VAL A 169 -9.95 -13.12 -0.98
CA VAL A 169 -10.95 -12.08 -1.24
C VAL A 169 -10.42 -11.06 -2.24
N ILE A 170 -9.17 -10.61 -2.08
CA ILE A 170 -8.53 -9.65 -2.99
C ILE A 170 -8.50 -10.23 -4.41
N TYR A 171 -7.99 -11.44 -4.62
CA TYR A 171 -7.93 -12.08 -5.94
C TYR A 171 -9.32 -12.25 -6.56
N LYS A 172 -10.31 -12.71 -5.78
CA LYS A 172 -11.69 -12.82 -6.28
C LYS A 172 -12.26 -11.48 -6.74
N LEU A 173 -11.96 -10.39 -6.02
CA LEU A 173 -12.42 -9.05 -6.40
C LEU A 173 -11.71 -8.54 -7.65
N LEU A 174 -10.37 -8.63 -7.70
CA LEU A 174 -9.57 -8.03 -8.77
C LEU A 174 -9.64 -8.83 -10.08
N GLU A 175 -9.62 -10.15 -10.00
CA GLU A 175 -9.58 -11.04 -11.17
C GLU A 175 -10.96 -11.63 -11.53
N GLY A 176 -11.74 -11.97 -10.52
CA GLY A 176 -12.95 -12.78 -10.71
C GLY A 176 -14.24 -12.00 -10.88
N SER A 177 -14.28 -10.72 -10.52
CA SER A 177 -15.52 -9.95 -10.50
C SER A 177 -15.93 -9.39 -11.87
N TRP A 178 -14.97 -9.01 -12.71
CA TRP A 178 -15.22 -8.42 -14.02
C TRP A 178 -14.54 -9.22 -15.13
N GLU A 179 -15.30 -9.69 -16.11
CA GLU A 179 -14.76 -10.32 -17.31
C GLU A 179 -14.14 -9.29 -18.26
N ASP A 180 -13.28 -9.78 -19.16
CA ASP A 180 -12.78 -8.99 -20.28
C ASP A 180 -13.92 -8.50 -21.17
N GLY A 181 -13.83 -7.21 -21.54
CA GLY A 181 -14.86 -6.58 -22.35
C GLY A 181 -16.21 -6.38 -21.65
N ALA A 182 -16.23 -6.40 -20.30
CA ALA A 182 -17.42 -6.01 -19.55
C ALA A 182 -17.76 -4.52 -19.75
N VAL A 183 -16.73 -3.66 -19.91
CA VAL A 183 -16.88 -2.21 -20.15
C VAL A 183 -17.05 -1.97 -21.66
N LEU A 184 -18.22 -1.54 -22.07
CA LEU A 184 -18.58 -1.36 -23.49
C LEU A 184 -18.44 0.10 -23.95
N ARG A 185 -18.82 1.06 -23.11
CA ARG A 185 -18.87 2.50 -23.43
C ARG A 185 -19.64 2.79 -24.71
N ASP A 186 -20.71 2.02 -24.98
CA ASP A 186 -21.57 2.17 -26.15
C ASP A 186 -22.47 3.41 -26.00
N ARG A 187 -22.09 4.47 -26.68
CA ARG A 187 -22.78 5.77 -26.62
C ARG A 187 -24.12 5.75 -27.33
N GLU A 188 -24.25 4.96 -28.40
CA GLU A 188 -25.48 4.89 -29.23
C GLU A 188 -26.58 4.20 -28.46
N ARG A 189 -26.27 3.04 -27.83
CA ARG A 189 -27.23 2.29 -27.00
C ARG A 189 -27.31 2.81 -25.57
N LYS A 190 -26.45 3.75 -25.17
CA LYS A 190 -26.32 4.26 -23.80
C LYS A 190 -26.05 3.15 -22.78
N ILE A 191 -25.20 2.20 -23.14
CA ILE A 191 -24.76 1.09 -22.30
C ILE A 191 -23.30 1.31 -21.93
N PHE A 192 -23.01 1.48 -20.65
CA PHE A 192 -21.63 1.62 -20.17
C PHE A 192 -20.95 0.26 -20.00
N SER A 193 -21.62 -0.69 -19.36
CA SER A 193 -21.09 -2.03 -19.08
C SER A 193 -22.15 -3.11 -19.31
N ASP A 194 -21.71 -4.33 -19.63
CA ASP A 194 -22.56 -5.50 -19.73
C ASP A 194 -22.70 -6.18 -18.36
N PRO A 195 -23.87 -6.11 -17.69
CA PRO A 195 -24.05 -6.68 -16.37
C PRO A 195 -23.91 -8.22 -16.33
N ARG A 196 -24.00 -8.90 -17.47
CA ARG A 196 -23.82 -10.37 -17.56
C ARG A 196 -22.36 -10.78 -17.39
N LYS A 197 -21.42 -9.82 -17.54
CA LYS A 197 -19.97 -9.99 -17.40
C LYS A 197 -19.43 -9.46 -16.09
N ILE A 198 -20.29 -9.16 -15.14
CA ILE A 198 -19.92 -8.63 -13.82
C ILE A 198 -20.51 -9.53 -12.76
N HIS A 199 -19.68 -10.17 -11.97
CA HIS A 199 -20.06 -11.24 -11.08
C HIS A 199 -19.81 -10.92 -9.62
N PRO A 200 -20.79 -11.17 -8.73
CA PRO A 200 -20.53 -11.15 -7.29
C PRO A 200 -19.57 -12.28 -6.92
N ILE A 201 -18.63 -12.00 -6.03
CA ILE A 201 -17.61 -12.99 -5.64
C ILE A 201 -18.12 -14.05 -4.67
N ASN A 202 -19.26 -13.79 -4.02
CA ASN A 202 -19.94 -14.72 -3.09
C ASN A 202 -18.98 -15.39 -2.09
N HIS A 203 -17.99 -14.63 -1.58
CA HIS A 203 -17.03 -15.17 -0.63
C HIS A 203 -17.68 -15.36 0.73
N GLN A 204 -17.54 -16.57 1.27
CA GLN A 204 -17.91 -16.93 2.64
C GLN A 204 -16.78 -17.76 3.21
N GLY A 205 -16.08 -17.23 4.21
CA GLY A 205 -14.94 -17.88 4.87
C GLY A 205 -15.03 -17.80 6.38
N GLN A 206 -13.92 -18.10 7.02
CA GLN A 206 -13.80 -18.05 8.48
C GLN A 206 -13.76 -16.62 9.01
N PHE A 207 -13.06 -15.74 8.31
CA PHE A 207 -12.80 -14.36 8.74
C PHE A 207 -13.63 -13.34 7.96
N PHE A 208 -14.00 -13.65 6.71
CA PHE A 208 -14.67 -12.69 5.83
C PHE A 208 -15.94 -13.24 5.18
N SER A 209 -16.92 -12.36 5.04
CA SER A 209 -18.10 -12.58 4.21
C SER A 209 -18.25 -11.40 3.26
N VAL A 210 -17.99 -11.65 1.95
CA VAL A 210 -18.01 -10.63 0.90
C VAL A 210 -18.86 -11.12 -0.26
N PRO A 211 -20.18 -10.85 -0.26
CA PRO A 211 -21.08 -11.36 -1.30
C PRO A 211 -21.04 -10.57 -2.61
N GLY A 212 -20.57 -9.33 -2.60
CA GLY A 212 -20.75 -8.36 -3.68
C GLY A 212 -19.75 -8.45 -4.84
N ILE A 213 -19.88 -7.49 -5.76
CA ILE A 213 -18.96 -7.29 -6.89
C ILE A 213 -17.83 -6.34 -6.48
N HIS A 214 -16.72 -6.36 -7.22
CA HIS A 214 -15.75 -5.29 -7.19
C HIS A 214 -16.32 -4.02 -7.81
N LEU A 215 -16.12 -2.85 -7.15
CA LEU A 215 -16.72 -1.59 -7.61
C LEU A 215 -15.91 -0.88 -8.71
N CYS A 216 -14.62 -1.19 -8.83
CA CYS A 216 -13.79 -0.60 -9.88
C CYS A 216 -13.89 -1.42 -11.17
N GLU A 217 -13.76 -0.74 -12.33
CA GLU A 217 -13.41 -1.43 -13.58
C GLU A 217 -12.09 -2.19 -13.40
N PRO A 218 -11.80 -3.21 -14.22
CA PRO A 218 -10.51 -3.87 -14.18
C PRO A 218 -9.35 -2.88 -14.32
N SER A 219 -8.47 -2.88 -13.34
CA SER A 219 -7.29 -2.03 -13.32
C SER A 219 -6.16 -2.62 -14.19
N PRO A 220 -5.11 -1.84 -14.56
CA PRO A 220 -4.10 -2.30 -15.50
C PRO A 220 -3.39 -3.60 -15.13
N GLN A 221 -3.09 -3.81 -13.85
CA GLN A 221 -2.38 -5.02 -13.40
C GLN A 221 -3.34 -6.15 -13.01
N ARG A 222 -4.55 -5.83 -12.50
CA ARG A 222 -5.53 -6.75 -11.89
C ARG A 222 -5.03 -7.45 -10.62
N THR A 223 -3.78 -7.92 -10.59
CA THR A 223 -3.13 -8.56 -9.41
C THR A 223 -1.72 -8.08 -9.24
#